data_a3b1d92f402085d36790d5ad2fd8aed1
#
_entry.id   a3b1d92f402085d36790d5ad2fd8aed1
#
_cell.length_a   1.000
_cell.length_b   1.000
_cell.length_c   1.000
_cell.angle_alpha   90.00
_cell.angle_beta   90.00
_cell.angle_gamma   90.00
#
_symmetry.space_group_name_H-M   'P 1'
#
loop_
_entity.id
_entity.type
_entity.pdbx_description
1 polymer ?
#
loop_
_entity_poly.entity_id
_entity_poly.type
_entity_poly.pdbx_seq_one_letter_code
_entity_poly.pdbx_strand_id
1 'polypeptide(L)'
;MDKELLKPFDAIRPFEPEELPEVFERLLGNAQFAQVVAYVFKDVPFDMLAQKMRACKTNLEFQVAFCYPFIKGLLQKASLGCDMNVDAIDMEKRYTFVSNHRDIVLDSALLDVLLVDAGCKTTCEIAIGDNLLSLPWVKDLVRINKSFIVERSVSLRQMLLSSKRLSDYMHLVIAQKHDNVWMIGRAHV
;
A
#
# COMPACT_ATOMS: atom_id res chain seq x y z
N MET A 1 -3.96 -1.56 -18.17
CA MET A 1 -4.80 -0.34 -18.22
C MET A 1 -4.19 0.64 -19.21
N ASP A 2 -5.00 1.53 -19.80
CA ASP A 2 -4.47 2.58 -20.69
C ASP A 2 -3.57 3.55 -19.88
N LYS A 3 -2.32 3.72 -20.31
CA LYS A 3 -1.33 4.56 -19.65
C LYS A 3 -1.72 6.05 -19.65
N GLU A 4 -2.46 6.50 -20.66
CA GLU A 4 -2.95 7.88 -20.73
C GLU A 4 -3.95 8.21 -19.62
N LEU A 5 -4.75 7.23 -19.17
CA LEU A 5 -5.67 7.42 -18.04
C LEU A 5 -4.96 7.57 -16.69
N LEU A 6 -3.76 7.00 -16.55
CA LEU A 6 -2.96 7.07 -15.33
C LEU A 6 -2.11 8.33 -15.22
N LYS A 7 -1.74 8.92 -16.35
CA LYS A 7 -0.82 10.06 -16.44
C LYS A 7 -1.16 11.24 -15.50
N PRO A 8 -2.42 11.65 -15.32
CA PRO A 8 -2.76 12.71 -14.37
C PRO A 8 -2.45 12.35 -12.91
N PHE A 9 -2.24 11.08 -12.62
CA PHE A 9 -2.04 10.54 -11.27
C PHE A 9 -0.60 10.04 -11.01
N ASP A 10 0.33 10.17 -11.96
CA ASP A 10 1.71 9.65 -11.84
C ASP A 10 2.44 10.11 -10.58
N ALA A 11 2.15 11.32 -10.12
CA ALA A 11 2.75 11.86 -8.91
C ALA A 11 2.26 11.20 -7.62
N ILE A 12 1.05 10.62 -7.63
CA ILE A 12 0.38 10.11 -6.43
C ILE A 12 0.12 8.61 -6.45
N ARG A 13 -0.08 7.97 -7.58
CA ARG A 13 -0.46 6.56 -7.70
C ARG A 13 0.64 5.59 -7.23
N PRO A 14 0.31 4.33 -6.87
CA PRO A 14 1.26 3.24 -6.80
C PRO A 14 2.02 3.07 -8.12
N PHE A 15 3.14 2.34 -8.07
CA PHE A 15 3.84 1.95 -9.29
C PHE A 15 3.04 0.90 -10.05
N GLU A 16 3.04 0.98 -11.38
CA GLU A 16 2.50 -0.08 -12.24
C GLU A 16 3.51 -1.24 -12.39
N PRO A 17 3.05 -2.43 -12.75
CA PRO A 17 3.92 -3.62 -12.85
C PRO A 17 5.18 -3.43 -13.68
N GLU A 18 5.12 -2.65 -14.76
CA GLU A 18 6.27 -2.39 -15.63
C GLU A 18 7.34 -1.50 -15.01
N GLU A 19 6.96 -0.71 -13.98
CA GLU A 19 7.87 0.19 -13.25
C GLU A 19 8.61 -0.55 -12.13
N LEU A 20 8.06 -1.67 -11.63
CA LEU A 20 8.58 -2.39 -10.47
C LEU A 20 10.04 -2.82 -10.59
N PRO A 21 10.53 -3.36 -11.74
CA PRO A 21 11.92 -3.80 -11.84
C PRO A 21 12.91 -2.67 -11.56
N GLU A 22 12.69 -1.48 -12.10
CA GLU A 22 13.55 -0.32 -11.88
C GLU A 22 13.50 0.16 -10.42
N VAL A 23 12.30 0.20 -9.85
CA VAL A 23 12.09 0.61 -8.44
C VAL A 23 12.74 -0.38 -7.48
N PHE A 24 12.66 -1.68 -7.75
CA PHE A 24 13.32 -2.70 -6.96
C PHE A 24 14.85 -2.52 -6.94
N GLU A 25 15.47 -2.30 -8.10
CA GLU A 25 16.92 -2.07 -8.15
C GLU A 25 17.32 -0.78 -7.39
N ARG A 26 16.54 0.27 -7.49
CA ARG A 26 16.76 1.52 -6.75
C ARG A 26 16.66 1.32 -5.24
N LEU A 27 15.69 0.55 -4.76
CA LEU A 27 15.56 0.19 -3.35
C LEU A 27 16.69 -0.73 -2.88
N LEU A 28 16.99 -1.78 -3.61
CA LEU A 28 18.04 -2.74 -3.27
C LEU A 28 19.43 -2.10 -3.24
N GLY A 29 19.65 -1.07 -4.07
CA GLY A 29 20.87 -0.25 -4.05
C GLY A 29 20.94 0.77 -2.92
N ASN A 30 19.86 0.97 -2.13
CA ASN A 30 19.82 1.95 -1.05
C ASN A 30 20.31 1.33 0.26
N ALA A 31 21.38 1.88 0.83
CA ALA A 31 22.01 1.36 2.06
C ALA A 31 21.08 1.40 3.28
N GLN A 32 20.26 2.45 3.44
CA GLN A 32 19.31 2.56 4.54
C GLN A 32 18.21 1.50 4.43
N PHE A 33 17.66 1.32 3.23
CA PHE A 33 16.70 0.26 2.95
C PHE A 33 17.27 -1.11 3.27
N ALA A 34 18.49 -1.40 2.81
CA ALA A 34 19.19 -2.68 3.09
C ALA A 34 19.35 -2.93 4.59
N GLN A 35 19.71 -1.90 5.37
CA GLN A 35 19.81 -2.00 6.82
C GLN A 35 18.45 -2.31 7.49
N VAL A 36 17.38 -1.64 7.06
CA VAL A 36 16.03 -1.87 7.59
C VAL A 36 15.55 -3.29 7.25
N VAL A 37 15.75 -3.74 6.01
CA VAL A 37 15.36 -5.09 5.57
C VAL A 37 16.14 -6.15 6.35
N ALA A 38 17.44 -5.97 6.54
CA ALA A 38 18.27 -6.89 7.33
C ALA A 38 17.84 -6.96 8.81
N TYR A 39 17.38 -5.85 9.38
CA TYR A 39 16.85 -5.81 10.74
C TYR A 39 15.48 -6.51 10.86
N VAL A 40 14.59 -6.29 9.91
CA VAL A 40 13.22 -6.86 9.90
C VAL A 40 13.25 -8.36 9.61
N PHE A 41 14.08 -8.78 8.66
CA PHE A 41 14.21 -10.18 8.19
C PHE A 41 15.56 -10.78 8.57
N LYS A 42 15.96 -10.59 9.83
CA LYS A 42 17.30 -10.93 10.36
C LYS A 42 17.75 -12.39 10.12
N ASP A 43 16.78 -13.30 9.97
CA ASP A 43 17.05 -14.73 9.77
C ASP A 43 17.13 -15.12 8.28
N VAL A 44 17.01 -14.15 7.35
CA VAL A 44 17.04 -14.38 5.91
C VAL A 44 18.16 -13.55 5.28
N PRO A 45 19.08 -14.16 4.52
CA PRO A 45 20.13 -13.44 3.79
C PRO A 45 19.56 -12.38 2.85
N PHE A 46 20.18 -11.20 2.80
CA PHE A 46 19.72 -10.09 1.97
C PHE A 46 19.60 -10.47 0.48
N ASP A 47 20.55 -11.25 -0.05
CA ASP A 47 20.51 -11.69 -1.45
C ASP A 47 19.27 -12.56 -1.77
N MET A 48 18.84 -13.37 -0.81
CA MET A 48 17.61 -14.16 -0.96
C MET A 48 16.36 -13.25 -0.97
N LEU A 49 16.32 -12.23 -0.11
CA LEU A 49 15.25 -11.23 -0.09
C LEU A 49 15.25 -10.43 -1.39
N ALA A 50 16.42 -10.00 -1.88
CA ALA A 50 16.56 -9.30 -3.15
C ALA A 50 16.08 -10.16 -4.33
N GLN A 51 16.43 -11.43 -4.37
CA GLN A 51 15.97 -12.36 -5.39
C GLN A 51 14.45 -12.55 -5.35
N LYS A 52 13.90 -12.72 -4.14
CA LYS A 52 12.45 -12.83 -3.93
C LYS A 52 11.72 -11.56 -4.36
N MET A 53 12.28 -10.38 -4.09
CA MET A 53 11.73 -9.09 -4.49
C MET A 53 11.69 -8.94 -6.01
N ARG A 54 12.79 -9.27 -6.71
CA ARG A 54 12.88 -9.26 -8.18
C ARG A 54 11.92 -10.26 -8.85
N ALA A 55 11.53 -11.31 -8.15
CA ALA A 55 10.57 -12.30 -8.66
C ALA A 55 9.13 -11.79 -8.67
N CYS A 56 8.79 -10.79 -7.83
CA CYS A 56 7.46 -10.19 -7.79
C CYS A 56 7.17 -9.44 -9.09
N LYS A 57 6.03 -9.72 -9.71
CA LYS A 57 5.58 -9.09 -10.97
C LYS A 57 4.51 -8.03 -10.74
N THR A 58 3.85 -8.06 -9.59
CA THR A 58 2.78 -7.14 -9.21
C THR A 58 2.97 -6.64 -7.79
N ASN A 59 2.35 -5.50 -7.47
CA ASN A 59 2.30 -4.97 -6.11
C ASN A 59 1.64 -5.95 -5.13
N LEU A 60 0.60 -6.66 -5.58
CA LEU A 60 -0.06 -7.68 -4.76
C LEU A 60 0.89 -8.82 -4.42
N GLU A 61 1.66 -9.32 -5.40
CA GLU A 61 2.69 -10.33 -5.14
C GLU A 61 3.72 -9.85 -4.13
N PHE A 62 4.15 -8.58 -4.22
CA PHE A 62 5.06 -7.98 -3.23
C PHE A 62 4.41 -7.94 -1.84
N GLN A 63 3.16 -7.49 -1.71
CA GLN A 63 2.43 -7.49 -0.44
C GLN A 63 2.35 -8.88 0.18
N VAL A 64 1.95 -9.89 -0.62
CA VAL A 64 1.83 -11.28 -0.15
C VAL A 64 3.19 -11.88 0.19
N ALA A 65 4.25 -11.54 -0.55
CA ALA A 65 5.58 -12.07 -0.32
C ALA A 65 6.30 -11.47 0.90
N PHE A 66 6.07 -10.20 1.23
CA PHE A 66 6.81 -9.46 2.25
C PHE A 66 5.92 -8.91 3.37
N CYS A 67 4.88 -8.15 3.03
CA CYS A 67 4.06 -7.47 4.04
C CYS A 67 3.19 -8.46 4.82
N TYR A 68 2.53 -9.38 4.13
CA TYR A 68 1.67 -10.38 4.76
C TYR A 68 2.40 -11.24 5.81
N PRO A 69 3.52 -11.94 5.51
CA PRO A 69 4.20 -12.76 6.52
C PRO A 69 4.77 -11.91 7.67
N PHE A 70 5.21 -10.69 7.40
CA PHE A 70 5.69 -9.78 8.44
C PHE A 70 4.57 -9.41 9.42
N ILE A 71 3.42 -8.98 8.93
CA ILE A 71 2.27 -8.61 9.77
C ILE A 71 1.69 -9.82 10.49
N LYS A 72 1.58 -10.99 9.84
CA LYS A 72 1.13 -12.23 10.49
C LYS A 72 2.08 -12.62 11.63
N GLY A 73 3.38 -12.52 11.43
CA GLY A 73 4.37 -12.79 12.48
C GLY A 73 4.28 -11.79 13.65
N LEU A 74 3.96 -10.53 13.38
CA LEU A 74 3.72 -9.52 14.40
C LEU A 74 2.44 -9.84 15.20
N LEU A 75 1.35 -10.16 14.52
CA LEU A 75 0.08 -10.55 15.16
C LEU A 75 0.25 -11.75 16.08
N GLN A 76 0.97 -12.77 15.66
CA GLN A 76 1.24 -13.97 16.48
C GLN A 76 2.00 -13.64 17.77
N LYS A 77 2.86 -12.62 17.75
CA LYS A 77 3.70 -12.25 18.89
C LYS A 77 3.03 -11.24 19.83
N ALA A 78 2.20 -10.35 19.31
CA ALA A 78 1.72 -9.18 20.03
C ALA A 78 0.19 -9.11 20.18
N SER A 79 -0.56 -10.10 19.68
CA SER A 79 -2.03 -10.11 19.70
C SER A 79 -2.57 -11.48 20.09
N LEU A 80 -3.76 -11.50 20.68
CA LEU A 80 -4.55 -12.72 20.92
C LEU A 80 -5.28 -13.22 19.66
N GLY A 81 -5.31 -12.40 18.61
CA GLY A 81 -5.95 -12.68 17.33
C GLY A 81 -6.50 -11.41 16.70
N CYS A 82 -6.81 -11.51 15.43
CA CYS A 82 -7.51 -10.49 14.65
C CYS A 82 -8.36 -11.21 13.61
N ASP A 83 -9.62 -10.88 13.54
CA ASP A 83 -10.59 -11.44 12.59
C ASP A 83 -11.45 -10.35 11.97
N MET A 84 -12.12 -10.69 10.88
CA MET A 84 -13.02 -9.80 10.17
C MET A 84 -14.31 -10.56 9.81
N ASN A 85 -15.47 -9.99 10.15
CA ASN A 85 -16.73 -10.51 9.63
C ASN A 85 -16.89 -10.07 8.16
N VAL A 86 -16.98 -11.04 7.27
CA VAL A 86 -17.08 -10.83 5.82
C VAL A 86 -18.50 -11.12 5.28
N ASP A 87 -19.48 -11.41 6.12
CA ASP A 87 -20.83 -11.81 5.70
C ASP A 87 -21.51 -10.75 4.80
N ALA A 88 -21.19 -9.48 5.01
CA ALA A 88 -21.71 -8.36 4.22
C ALA A 88 -20.83 -7.97 3.02
N ILE A 89 -19.70 -8.65 2.81
CA ILE A 89 -18.73 -8.32 1.76
C ILE A 89 -18.95 -9.26 0.56
N ASP A 90 -19.36 -8.69 -0.55
CA ASP A 90 -19.37 -9.40 -1.83
C ASP A 90 -17.94 -9.38 -2.43
N MET A 91 -17.27 -10.55 -2.45
CA MET A 91 -15.87 -10.67 -2.88
C MET A 91 -15.64 -10.31 -4.35
N GLU A 92 -16.70 -10.26 -5.17
CA GLU A 92 -16.62 -9.84 -6.57
C GLU A 92 -16.68 -8.32 -6.75
N LYS A 93 -17.13 -7.59 -5.72
CA LYS A 93 -17.19 -6.12 -5.73
C LYS A 93 -15.91 -5.50 -5.18
N ARG A 94 -15.81 -4.19 -5.36
CA ARG A 94 -14.72 -3.36 -4.82
C ARG A 94 -15.29 -2.29 -3.91
N TYR A 95 -14.54 -1.97 -2.88
CA TYR A 95 -15.01 -1.15 -1.78
C TYR A 95 -14.03 -0.04 -1.45
N THR A 96 -14.57 1.06 -0.95
CA THR A 96 -13.80 2.02 -0.17
C THR A 96 -13.98 1.67 1.31
N PHE A 97 -12.95 1.16 1.93
CA PHE A 97 -12.91 0.90 3.36
C PHE A 97 -12.51 2.19 4.10
N VAL A 98 -13.32 2.55 5.09
CA VAL A 98 -13.07 3.73 5.92
C VAL A 98 -13.02 3.28 7.37
N SER A 99 -11.91 3.55 8.05
CA SER A 99 -11.72 3.14 9.43
C SER A 99 -11.26 4.31 10.31
N ASN A 100 -11.35 4.12 11.63
CA ASN A 100 -10.63 4.95 12.57
C ASN A 100 -9.12 4.75 12.39
N HIS A 101 -8.32 5.74 12.78
CA HIS A 101 -6.88 5.69 12.68
C HIS A 101 -6.24 5.67 14.06
N ARG A 102 -5.60 4.55 14.38
CA ARG A 102 -4.87 4.36 15.62
C ARG A 102 -3.37 4.15 15.41
N ASP A 103 -3.00 3.53 14.30
CA ASP A 103 -1.61 3.24 13.94
C ASP A 103 -1.35 3.51 12.46
N ILE A 104 -0.26 4.23 12.18
CA ILE A 104 0.10 4.69 10.82
C ILE A 104 0.32 3.52 9.85
N VAL A 105 0.81 2.39 10.34
CA VAL A 105 1.17 1.23 9.52
C VAL A 105 0.17 0.10 9.67
N LEU A 106 -0.24 -0.19 10.91
CA LEU A 106 -0.97 -1.42 11.21
C LEU A 106 -2.42 -1.39 10.74
N ASP A 107 -3.10 -0.25 10.77
CA ASP A 107 -4.54 -0.22 10.46
C ASP A 107 -4.82 -0.75 9.04
N SER A 108 -4.14 -0.22 8.02
CA SER A 108 -4.29 -0.67 6.63
C SER A 108 -3.67 -2.04 6.39
N ALA A 109 -2.51 -2.31 7.01
CA ALA A 109 -1.81 -3.58 6.82
C ALA A 109 -2.58 -4.77 7.42
N LEU A 110 -3.28 -4.57 8.54
CA LEU A 110 -4.16 -5.58 9.13
C LEU A 110 -5.37 -5.86 8.25
N LEU A 111 -5.99 -4.83 7.68
CA LEU A 111 -7.08 -5.00 6.73
C LEU A 111 -6.62 -5.81 5.51
N ASP A 112 -5.46 -5.49 4.94
CA ASP A 112 -4.93 -6.22 3.78
C ASP A 112 -4.66 -7.70 4.11
N VAL A 113 -4.13 -8.00 5.31
CA VAL A 113 -3.95 -9.38 5.79
C VAL A 113 -5.29 -10.09 5.91
N LEU A 114 -6.31 -9.45 6.50
CA LEU A 114 -7.64 -10.02 6.66
C LEU A 114 -8.35 -10.25 5.33
N LEU A 115 -8.19 -9.36 4.36
CA LEU A 115 -8.71 -9.54 3.00
C LEU A 115 -8.05 -10.75 2.31
N VAL A 116 -6.74 -10.92 2.45
CA VAL A 116 -6.03 -12.10 1.92
C VAL A 116 -6.50 -13.38 2.60
N ASP A 117 -6.63 -13.37 3.94
CA ASP A 117 -7.13 -14.53 4.71
C ASP A 117 -8.57 -14.91 4.34
N ALA A 118 -9.39 -13.93 4.01
CA ALA A 118 -10.77 -14.12 3.54
C ALA A 118 -10.87 -14.61 2.08
N GLY A 119 -9.75 -14.71 1.37
CA GLY A 119 -9.73 -15.15 -0.03
C GLY A 119 -10.10 -14.06 -1.04
N CYS A 120 -10.02 -12.78 -0.68
CA CYS A 120 -10.23 -11.69 -1.62
C CYS A 120 -9.19 -11.72 -2.74
N LYS A 121 -9.61 -11.40 -3.96
CA LYS A 121 -8.74 -11.41 -5.15
C LYS A 121 -7.69 -10.30 -5.13
N THR A 122 -7.92 -9.26 -4.33
CA THR A 122 -7.01 -8.12 -4.18
C THR A 122 -7.10 -7.52 -2.79
N THR A 123 -6.11 -6.73 -2.43
CA THR A 123 -6.01 -5.91 -1.22
C THR A 123 -6.48 -4.47 -1.51
N CYS A 124 -6.15 -3.53 -0.61
CA CYS A 124 -6.47 -2.12 -0.80
C CYS A 124 -5.33 -1.34 -1.43
N GLU A 125 -5.67 -0.33 -2.22
CA GLU A 125 -4.79 0.82 -2.38
C GLU A 125 -4.95 1.75 -1.17
N ILE A 126 -3.83 2.15 -0.57
CA ILE A 126 -3.79 2.77 0.76
C ILE A 126 -3.51 4.27 0.64
N ALA A 127 -4.40 5.12 1.17
CA ALA A 127 -4.19 6.56 1.24
C ALA A 127 -3.12 6.91 2.30
N ILE A 128 -1.99 7.52 1.88
CA ILE A 128 -0.91 7.92 2.79
C ILE A 128 -0.55 9.41 2.62
N GLY A 129 -0.40 10.14 3.72
CA GLY A 129 0.00 11.55 3.68
C GLY A 129 1.46 11.75 3.25
N ASP A 130 1.71 12.73 2.38
CA ASP A 130 3.04 13.10 1.90
C ASP A 130 4.00 13.52 3.02
N ASN A 131 3.46 14.06 4.12
CA ASN A 131 4.23 14.43 5.31
C ASN A 131 4.94 13.25 6.01
N LEU A 132 4.56 12.02 5.71
CA LEU A 132 5.19 10.81 6.22
C LEU A 132 6.32 10.29 5.32
N LEU A 133 6.51 10.88 4.14
CA LEU A 133 7.37 10.40 3.06
C LEU A 133 8.63 11.26 2.88
N SER A 134 9.29 11.62 3.98
CA SER A 134 10.48 12.47 3.94
C SER A 134 11.71 11.83 3.29
N LEU A 135 11.80 10.50 3.32
CA LEU A 135 12.90 9.75 2.72
C LEU A 135 12.47 9.17 1.35
N PRO A 136 13.25 9.38 0.28
CA PRO A 136 12.89 8.90 -1.06
C PRO A 136 12.62 7.40 -1.13
N TRP A 137 13.43 6.58 -0.47
CA TRP A 137 13.25 5.13 -0.45
C TRP A 137 11.96 4.69 0.28
N VAL A 138 11.51 5.44 1.30
CA VAL A 138 10.23 5.20 1.97
C VAL A 138 9.08 5.47 1.01
N LYS A 139 9.17 6.57 0.23
CA LYS A 139 8.19 6.89 -0.80
C LYS A 139 8.08 5.78 -1.85
N ASP A 140 9.21 5.25 -2.30
CA ASP A 140 9.22 4.12 -3.23
C ASP A 140 8.60 2.86 -2.61
N LEU A 141 8.97 2.53 -1.38
CA LEU A 141 8.46 1.35 -0.67
C LEU A 141 6.94 1.38 -0.49
N VAL A 142 6.39 2.52 -0.04
CA VAL A 142 4.93 2.61 0.15
C VAL A 142 4.18 2.55 -1.16
N ARG A 143 4.71 3.13 -2.25
CA ARG A 143 4.10 3.03 -3.58
C ARG A 143 4.13 1.62 -4.16
N ILE A 144 5.17 0.84 -3.88
CA ILE A 144 5.17 -0.60 -4.19
C ILE A 144 4.09 -1.32 -3.37
N ASN A 145 3.92 -0.93 -2.12
CA ASN A 145 2.89 -1.48 -1.22
C ASN A 145 1.49 -0.92 -1.51
N LYS A 146 1.17 -0.61 -2.75
CA LYS A 146 -0.13 -0.11 -3.21
C LYS A 146 -0.59 1.19 -2.53
N SER A 147 0.34 2.03 -2.00
CA SER A 147 -0.08 3.30 -1.41
C SER A 147 -0.12 4.41 -2.45
N PHE A 148 -1.20 5.21 -2.40
CA PHE A 148 -1.29 6.45 -3.14
C PHE A 148 -1.16 7.66 -2.21
N ILE A 149 -0.57 8.75 -2.72
CA ILE A 149 -0.12 9.87 -1.91
C ILE A 149 -1.22 10.93 -1.79
N VAL A 150 -1.53 11.32 -0.56
CA VAL A 150 -2.43 12.43 -0.21
C VAL A 150 -1.58 13.66 0.10
N GLU A 151 -1.65 14.66 -0.75
CA GLU A 151 -0.93 15.94 -0.57
C GLU A 151 -1.61 16.75 0.55
N ARG A 152 -0.86 17.00 1.64
CA ARG A 152 -1.34 17.74 2.81
C ARG A 152 -0.74 19.14 2.94
N SER A 153 0.48 19.32 2.44
CA SER A 153 1.25 20.58 2.57
C SER A 153 1.02 21.52 1.39
N VAL A 154 -0.24 21.83 1.09
CA VAL A 154 -0.62 22.65 -0.07
C VAL A 154 -1.50 23.84 0.32
N SER A 155 -1.47 24.92 -0.48
CA SER A 155 -2.36 26.07 -0.31
C SER A 155 -3.84 25.69 -0.47
N LEU A 156 -4.77 26.52 0.04
CA LEU A 156 -6.23 26.28 -0.08
C LEU A 156 -6.68 26.04 -1.53
N ARG A 157 -6.14 26.80 -2.48
CA ARG A 157 -6.45 26.61 -3.91
C ARG A 157 -5.95 25.25 -4.42
N GLN A 158 -4.73 24.87 -4.05
CA GLN A 158 -4.16 23.58 -4.41
C GLN A 158 -4.89 22.43 -3.71
N MET A 159 -5.37 22.63 -2.48
CA MET A 159 -6.16 21.64 -1.74
C MET A 159 -7.41 21.21 -2.51
N LEU A 160 -8.16 22.15 -3.11
CA LEU A 160 -9.34 21.82 -3.92
C LEU A 160 -8.97 20.98 -5.15
N LEU A 161 -7.88 21.35 -5.84
CA LEU A 161 -7.42 20.60 -7.01
C LEU A 161 -6.90 19.20 -6.62
N SER A 162 -6.15 19.12 -5.53
CA SER A 162 -5.65 17.83 -5.00
C SER A 162 -6.80 16.94 -4.53
N SER A 163 -7.82 17.51 -3.86
CA SER A 163 -9.00 16.74 -3.44
C SER A 163 -9.79 16.20 -4.63
N LYS A 164 -9.95 17.03 -5.69
CA LYS A 164 -10.60 16.56 -6.92
C LYS A 164 -9.78 15.44 -7.56
N ARG A 165 -8.47 15.63 -7.75
CA ARG A 165 -7.58 14.61 -8.31
C ARG A 165 -7.61 13.31 -7.51
N LEU A 166 -7.64 13.41 -6.18
CA LEU A 166 -7.74 12.25 -5.28
C LEU A 166 -9.05 11.50 -5.46
N SER A 167 -10.18 12.22 -5.52
CA SER A 167 -11.50 11.65 -5.76
C SER A 167 -11.58 10.96 -7.14
N ASP A 168 -11.08 11.61 -8.18
CA ASP A 168 -11.02 11.06 -9.54
C ASP A 168 -10.15 9.78 -9.56
N TYR A 169 -9.02 9.78 -8.84
CA TYR A 169 -8.15 8.62 -8.72
C TYR A 169 -8.82 7.44 -8.01
N MET A 170 -9.44 7.67 -6.85
CA MET A 170 -10.15 6.62 -6.12
C MET A 170 -11.30 6.02 -6.95
N HIS A 171 -12.01 6.84 -7.70
CA HIS A 171 -13.03 6.36 -8.64
C HIS A 171 -12.42 5.46 -9.73
N LEU A 172 -11.29 5.86 -10.31
CA LEU A 172 -10.56 5.06 -11.30
C LEU A 172 -10.10 3.73 -10.70
N VAL A 173 -9.58 3.73 -9.47
CA VAL A 173 -9.13 2.50 -8.77
C VAL A 173 -10.29 1.50 -8.66
N ILE A 174 -11.44 1.92 -8.17
CA ILE A 174 -12.59 1.04 -7.98
C ILE A 174 -13.23 0.62 -9.31
N ALA A 175 -13.43 1.56 -10.22
CA ALA A 175 -14.20 1.32 -11.43
C ALA A 175 -13.39 0.64 -12.55
N GLN A 176 -12.08 0.87 -12.63
CA GLN A 176 -11.24 0.44 -13.75
C GLN A 176 -10.06 -0.43 -13.37
N LYS A 177 -9.36 -0.13 -12.27
CA LYS A 177 -8.28 -1.00 -11.77
C LYS A 177 -8.83 -2.25 -11.07
N HIS A 178 -10.08 -2.20 -10.65
CA HIS A 178 -10.74 -3.25 -9.87
C HIS A 178 -9.97 -3.59 -8.57
N ASP A 179 -9.47 -2.56 -7.91
CA ASP A 179 -8.86 -2.63 -6.58
C ASP A 179 -9.77 -2.00 -5.53
N ASN A 180 -9.59 -2.39 -4.27
CA ASN A 180 -10.21 -1.72 -3.14
C ASN A 180 -9.40 -0.47 -2.78
N VAL A 181 -10.02 0.44 -2.04
CA VAL A 181 -9.36 1.62 -1.47
C VAL A 181 -9.51 1.61 0.04
N TRP A 182 -8.43 1.91 0.76
CA TRP A 182 -8.50 2.21 2.19
C TRP A 182 -8.14 3.66 2.46
N MET A 183 -8.95 4.31 3.28
CA MET A 183 -8.70 5.67 3.75
C MET A 183 -9.14 5.86 5.20
N ILE A 184 -8.56 6.89 5.84
CA ILE A 184 -8.90 7.27 7.21
C ILE A 184 -10.21 8.04 7.21
N GLY A 185 -11.15 7.62 8.06
CA GLY A 185 -12.29 8.43 8.46
C GLY A 185 -11.83 9.53 9.42
N ARG A 186 -12.38 10.73 9.30
CA ARG A 186 -12.14 11.78 10.28
C ARG A 186 -12.89 11.40 11.57
N ALA A 187 -12.17 10.98 12.59
CA ALA A 187 -12.75 10.89 13.92
C ALA A 187 -13.04 12.31 14.39
N HIS A 188 -14.29 12.66 14.58
CA HIS A 188 -14.65 13.79 15.42
C HIS A 188 -14.48 13.33 16.87
N VAL A 189 -13.44 13.79 17.52
CA VAL A 189 -13.29 13.77 18.96
C VAL A 189 -13.97 15.02 19.49
#